data_e9b1a4041c90ee11d9a44ea6da1fd2dc
#
_entry.id   e9b1a4041c90ee11d9a44ea6da1fd2dc
#
_cell.length_a   1.000
_cell.length_b   1.000
_cell.length_c   1.000
_cell.angle_alpha   90.00
_cell.angle_beta   90.00
_cell.angle_gamma   90.00
#
_symmetry.space_group_name_H-M   'P 1'
#
loop_
_entity.id
_entity.type
_entity.pdbx_description
1 polymer ?
#
loop_
_entity_poly.entity_id
_entity_poly.type
_entity_poly.pdbx_seq_one_letter_code
_entity_poly.pdbx_strand_id
1 'polypeptide(L)' 'MVNTIYILLCIVLLILIIYTFIYAHYAIKHKDWEFAVIFIVILLLEISFTIDFICRCLPIS' A
#
# COMPACT_ATOMS: atom_id res chain seq x y z
N MET A 1 -17.98 -6.07 15.60
CA MET A 1 -18.36 -6.39 14.21
C MET A 1 -17.64 -5.50 13.22
N VAL A 2 -17.68 -4.21 13.43
CA VAL A 2 -16.98 -3.27 12.54
C VAL A 2 -15.48 -3.55 12.53
N ASN A 3 -14.92 -3.96 13.66
CA ASN A 3 -13.50 -4.22 13.80
C ASN A 3 -12.99 -5.33 12.87
N THR A 4 -13.81 -6.37 12.63
CA THR A 4 -13.43 -7.46 11.76
C THR A 4 -13.22 -6.98 10.32
N ILE A 5 -14.11 -6.11 9.84
CA ILE A 5 -14.02 -5.56 8.50
C ILE A 5 -12.76 -4.70 8.37
N TYR A 6 -12.47 -3.89 9.37
CA TYR A 6 -11.27 -3.04 9.37
C TYR A 6 -9.99 -3.89 9.37
N ILE A 7 -9.97 -4.96 10.14
CA ILE A 7 -8.82 -5.87 10.18
C ILE A 7 -8.60 -6.51 8.80
N LEU A 8 -9.67 -6.96 8.15
CA LEU A 8 -9.57 -7.55 6.82
C LEU A 8 -9.05 -6.53 5.80
N LEU A 9 -9.54 -5.30 5.86
CA LEU A 9 -9.07 -4.24 4.97
C LEU A 9 -7.59 -3.94 5.19
N CYS A 10 -7.15 -3.90 6.44
CA CYS A 10 -5.74 -3.69 6.77
C CYS A 10 -4.86 -4.81 6.22
N ILE A 11 -5.31 -6.06 6.34
CA ILE A 11 -4.57 -7.21 5.80
C ILE A 11 -4.46 -7.10 4.28
N VAL A 12 -5.55 -6.78 3.60
CA VAL A 12 -5.55 -6.63 2.15
C VAL A 12 -4.60 -5.51 1.72
N LEU A 13 -4.64 -4.37 2.41
CA LEU A 13 -3.76 -3.26 2.11
C LEU A 13 -2.29 -3.64 2.29
N LEU A 14 -1.97 -4.36 3.37
CA LEU A 14 -0.60 -4.82 3.61
C LEU A 14 -0.13 -5.75 2.49
N ILE A 15 -0.96 -6.69 2.08
CA ILE A 15 -0.63 -7.61 0.99
C ILE A 15 -0.38 -6.83 -0.30
N LEU A 16 -1.24 -5.85 -0.61
CA LEU A 16 -1.07 -5.03 -1.81
C LEU A 16 0.23 -4.24 -1.77
N ILE A 17 0.57 -3.66 -0.63
CA ILE A 17 1.81 -2.91 -0.47
C ILE A 17 3.02 -3.83 -0.70
N ILE A 18 3.01 -5.01 -0.13
CA ILE A 18 4.09 -5.98 -0.29
C ILE A 18 4.26 -6.37 -1.76
N TYR A 19 3.15 -6.70 -2.43
CA TYR A 19 3.19 -7.05 -3.85
C TYR A 19 3.70 -5.91 -4.70
N THR A 20 3.20 -4.71 -4.48
CA THR A 20 3.64 -3.53 -5.22
C THR A 20 5.12 -3.28 -5.02
N PHE A 21 5.60 -3.44 -3.79
CA PHE A 21 7.02 -3.27 -3.48
C PHE A 21 7.89 -4.28 -4.24
N ILE A 22 7.48 -5.54 -4.26
CA ILE A 22 8.21 -6.60 -4.96
C ILE A 22 8.27 -6.31 -6.46
N TYR A 23 7.14 -5.92 -7.06
CA TYR A 23 7.09 -5.61 -8.48
C TYR A 23 7.91 -4.37 -8.81
N ALA A 24 7.87 -3.35 -7.96
CA ALA A 24 8.68 -2.16 -8.17
C ALA A 24 10.17 -2.49 -8.13
N HIS A 25 10.58 -3.31 -7.18
CA HIS A 25 11.97 -3.75 -7.09
C HIS A 25 12.39 -4.54 -8.32
N TYR A 26 11.51 -5.43 -8.77
CA TYR A 26 11.75 -6.23 -9.97
C TYR A 26 11.90 -5.34 -11.21
N ALA A 27 11.02 -4.35 -11.36
CA ALA A 27 11.07 -3.42 -12.48
C ALA A 27 12.37 -2.62 -12.48
N ILE A 28 12.82 -2.17 -11.32
CA ILE A 28 14.10 -1.44 -11.19
C ILE A 28 15.26 -2.36 -11.59
N LYS A 29 15.22 -3.61 -11.15
CA LYS A 29 16.28 -4.57 -11.44
C LYS A 29 16.39 -4.85 -12.94
N HIS A 30 15.26 -4.88 -13.65
CA HIS A 30 15.22 -5.10 -15.08
C HIS A 30 15.33 -3.82 -15.91
N LYS A 31 15.58 -2.69 -15.26
CA LYS A 31 15.76 -1.39 -15.91
C LYS A 31 14.51 -0.91 -16.64
N ASP A 32 13.34 -1.38 -16.25
CA ASP A 32 12.07 -0.91 -16.78
C ASP A 32 11.65 0.33 -16.00
N TRP A 33 12.26 1.47 -16.32
CA TRP A 33 12.03 2.71 -15.59
C TRP A 33 10.59 3.17 -15.65
N GLU A 34 9.92 2.95 -16.79
CA GLU A 34 8.53 3.35 -16.93
C GLU A 34 7.64 2.62 -15.93
N PHE A 35 7.76 1.30 -15.85
CA PHE A 35 7.00 0.52 -14.88
C PHE A 35 7.43 0.82 -13.45
N ALA A 36 8.73 1.04 -13.25
CA ALA A 36 9.24 1.37 -11.92
C ALA A 36 8.60 2.66 -11.39
N VAL A 37 8.51 3.69 -12.22
CA VAL A 37 7.88 4.95 -11.84
C VAL A 37 6.41 4.76 -11.51
N ILE A 38 5.69 4.00 -12.34
CA ILE A 38 4.26 3.72 -12.12
C ILE A 38 4.08 2.99 -10.78
N PHE A 39 4.87 1.96 -10.51
CA PHE A 39 4.77 1.21 -9.26
C PHE A 39 5.13 2.05 -8.05
N ILE A 40 6.12 2.92 -8.16
CA ILE A 40 6.49 3.82 -7.07
C ILE A 40 5.35 4.78 -6.76
N VAL A 41 4.70 5.35 -7.78
CA VAL A 41 3.55 6.23 -7.59
C VAL A 41 2.40 5.48 -6.92
N ILE A 42 2.11 4.27 -7.38
CA ILE A 42 1.07 3.43 -6.79
C ILE A 42 1.39 3.14 -5.32
N LEU A 43 2.65 2.81 -5.03
CA LEU A 43 3.09 2.52 -3.67
C LEU A 43 2.90 3.72 -2.75
N LEU A 44 3.27 4.91 -3.22
CA LEU A 44 3.09 6.14 -2.45
C LEU A 44 1.61 6.40 -2.17
N LEU A 45 0.75 6.19 -3.16
CA LEU A 45 -0.69 6.36 -2.98
C LEU A 45 -1.24 5.34 -1.99
N GLU A 46 -0.79 4.09 -2.06
CA GLU A 46 -1.22 3.05 -1.13
C GLU A 46 -0.82 3.38 0.30
N ILE A 47 0.42 3.82 0.50
CA ILE A 47 0.92 4.18 1.83
C ILE A 47 0.13 5.38 2.37
N SER A 48 -0.09 6.40 1.56
CA SER A 48 -0.86 7.57 1.95
C SER A 48 -2.28 7.18 2.35
N PHE A 49 -2.91 6.32 1.55
CA PHE A 49 -4.26 5.84 1.81
C PHE A 49 -4.31 5.04 3.11
N THR A 50 -3.31 4.20 3.36
CA THR A 50 -3.22 3.39 4.56
C THR A 50 -3.08 4.27 5.81
N ILE A 51 -2.23 5.29 5.73
CA ILE A 51 -2.04 6.23 6.84
C ILE A 51 -3.34 6.96 7.15
N ASP A 52 -4.02 7.46 6.12
CA ASP A 52 -5.30 8.14 6.28
C ASP A 52 -6.34 7.21 6.92
N PHE A 53 -6.39 5.96 6.45
CA PHE A 53 -7.31 4.96 6.99
C PHE A 53 -7.02 4.68 8.47
N ILE A 54 -5.74 4.52 8.84
CA ILE A 54 -5.35 4.28 10.22
C ILE A 54 -5.70 5.48 11.08
N CYS A 55 -5.46 6.69 10.60
CA CYS A 55 -5.78 7.91 11.35
C CYS A 55 -7.27 8.05 11.61
N ARG A 56 -8.10 7.59 10.66
CA ARG A 56 -9.55 7.62 10.85
C ARG A 56 -10.04 6.53 11.79
N CYS A 57 -9.37 5.36 11.76
CA CYS A 57 -9.76 4.24 12.61
C CYS A 57 -9.35 4.43 14.05
N LEU A 58 -8.23 5.09 14.29
CA LEU A 58 -7.73 5.34 15.63
C LEU A 58 -8.28 6.66 16.15
N PRO A 59 -9.09 6.64 17.24
CA PRO A 59 -9.59 7.87 17.83
C PRO A 59 -8.49 8.58 18.63
N ILE A 60 -7.50 9.05 17.93
CA ILE A 60 -6.44 9.84 18.55
C ILE A 60 -6.93 11.29 18.64
N SER A 61 -7.42 11.63 19.75
CA SER A 61 -7.84 12.99 20.01
C SER A 61 -6.73 13.77 20.70
#